data_a64e9b904e3c63e6e3ad1b993df12f54
#
_entry.id   a64e9b904e3c63e6e3ad1b993df12f54
#
_cell.length_a   1.000
_cell.length_b   1.000
_cell.length_c   1.000
_cell.angle_alpha   90.00
_cell.angle_beta   90.00
_cell.angle_gamma   90.00
#
_symmetry.space_group_name_H-M   'P 1'
#
loop_
_entity.id
_entity.type
_entity.pdbx_description
1 polymer ?
#
loop_
_entity_poly.entity_id
_entity_poly.type
_entity_poly.pdbx_seq_one_letter_code
_entity_poly.pdbx_strand_id
1 'polypeptide(L)'
;MAEKFVAKASEMQDGDRRIVFVGDNEIGVFRHQGQYYAYSNFCLHQGGPACEGLTIAKVEERLRPDKTSQGLYFSETQMNFVCPWHGMEYDMKTGECISDRKMKLKKYPIIEKEDGVYVVA
;
A
#
# COMPACT_ATOMS: atom_id res chain seq x y z
N MET A 1 22.12 -6.77 -0.04
CA MET A 1 20.67 -6.96 -0.11
C MET A 1 20.29 -8.29 0.49
N ALA A 2 19.30 -8.30 1.34
CA ALA A 2 18.87 -9.51 2.05
C ALA A 2 17.41 -9.81 1.69
N GLU A 3 17.10 -11.11 1.54
CA GLU A 3 15.74 -11.58 1.40
C GLU A 3 15.19 -11.90 2.78
N LYS A 4 13.99 -11.41 3.08
CA LYS A 4 13.30 -11.67 4.33
C LYS A 4 11.99 -12.40 4.04
N PHE A 5 11.81 -13.57 4.65
CA PHE A 5 10.54 -14.31 4.57
C PHE A 5 9.42 -13.48 5.20
N VAL A 6 8.31 -13.35 4.48
CA VAL A 6 7.14 -12.61 4.93
C VAL A 6 6.07 -13.57 5.43
N ALA A 7 5.61 -14.45 4.55
CA ALA A 7 4.54 -15.41 4.85
C ALA A 7 4.48 -16.48 3.76
N LYS A 8 3.82 -17.59 4.05
CA LYS A 8 3.43 -18.53 3.01
C LYS A 8 2.33 -17.91 2.17
N ALA A 9 2.28 -18.25 0.88
CA ALA A 9 1.25 -17.72 -0.01
C ALA A 9 -0.17 -17.99 0.51
N SER A 10 -0.38 -19.14 1.16
CA SER A 10 -1.67 -19.51 1.74
C SER A 10 -2.03 -18.71 3.00
N GLU A 11 -1.07 -18.01 3.60
CA GLU A 11 -1.27 -17.24 4.83
C GLU A 11 -1.67 -15.79 4.58
N MET A 12 -1.54 -15.31 3.34
CA MET A 12 -1.94 -13.95 2.97
C MET A 12 -3.03 -13.98 1.90
N GLN A 13 -4.13 -13.35 2.19
CA GLN A 13 -5.24 -13.16 1.27
C GLN A 13 -5.31 -11.69 0.85
N ASP A 14 -6.09 -11.40 -0.19
CA ASP A 14 -6.29 -10.03 -0.63
C ASP A 14 -6.84 -9.19 0.52
N GLY A 15 -6.23 -8.03 0.72
CA GLY A 15 -6.53 -7.15 1.84
C GLY A 15 -5.65 -7.35 3.07
N ASP A 16 -4.87 -8.43 3.13
CA ASP A 16 -3.96 -8.68 4.24
C ASP A 16 -2.68 -7.85 4.11
N ARG A 17 -2.06 -7.62 5.25
CA ARG A 17 -0.75 -6.99 5.33
C ARG A 17 0.08 -7.62 6.43
N ARG A 18 1.39 -7.52 6.27
CA ARG A 18 2.39 -7.94 7.27
C ARG A 18 3.40 -6.83 7.43
N ILE A 19 3.82 -6.60 8.67
CA ILE A 19 4.93 -5.68 8.95
C ILE A 19 6.14 -6.54 9.26
N VAL A 20 7.23 -6.33 8.52
CA VAL A 20 8.47 -7.09 8.71
C VAL A 20 9.64 -6.15 8.87
N PHE A 21 10.69 -6.65 9.51
CA PHE A 21 11.93 -5.90 9.73
C PHE A 21 13.08 -6.55 8.99
N VAL A 22 13.82 -5.76 8.23
CA VAL A 22 15.06 -6.20 7.59
C VAL A 22 16.16 -5.23 8.03
N GLY A 23 16.97 -5.64 9.01
CA GLY A 23 17.90 -4.73 9.66
C GLY A 23 17.13 -3.60 10.35
N ASP A 24 17.45 -2.36 10.02
CA ASP A 24 16.78 -1.18 10.55
C ASP A 24 15.55 -0.77 9.70
N ASN A 25 15.29 -1.50 8.62
CA ASN A 25 14.17 -1.18 7.74
C ASN A 25 12.89 -1.84 8.22
N GLU A 26 11.88 -1.05 8.50
CA GLU A 26 10.54 -1.52 8.81
C GLU A 26 9.70 -1.42 7.54
N ILE A 27 9.14 -2.57 7.11
CA ILE A 27 8.52 -2.69 5.79
C ILE A 27 7.12 -3.25 5.94
N GLY A 28 6.15 -2.59 5.31
CA GLY A 28 4.78 -3.11 5.19
C GLY A 28 4.62 -3.85 3.87
N VAL A 29 4.13 -5.08 3.96
CA VAL A 29 3.84 -5.91 2.78
C VAL A 29 2.35 -6.11 2.67
N PHE A 30 1.80 -5.76 1.52
CA PHE A 30 0.37 -5.87 1.23
C PHE A 30 0.11 -6.87 0.13
N ARG A 31 -1.03 -7.54 0.20
CA ARG A 31 -1.56 -8.30 -0.92
C ARG A 31 -2.85 -7.67 -1.41
N HIS A 32 -2.92 -7.39 -2.72
CA HIS A 32 -4.11 -6.81 -3.35
C HIS A 32 -4.28 -7.38 -4.75
N GLN A 33 -5.45 -7.96 -5.01
CA GLN A 33 -5.79 -8.56 -6.31
C GLN A 33 -4.73 -9.55 -6.81
N GLY A 34 -4.25 -10.41 -5.93
CA GLY A 34 -3.26 -11.44 -6.24
C GLY A 34 -1.83 -10.93 -6.39
N GLN A 35 -1.60 -9.62 -6.22
CA GLN A 35 -0.28 -9.01 -6.31
C GLN A 35 0.23 -8.61 -4.93
N TYR A 36 1.55 -8.60 -4.78
CA TYR A 36 2.20 -8.18 -3.53
C TYR A 36 2.91 -6.86 -3.74
N TYR A 37 2.82 -6.01 -2.71
CA TYR A 37 3.44 -4.69 -2.71
C TYR A 37 4.15 -4.47 -1.37
N ALA A 38 5.35 -3.94 -1.41
CA ALA A 38 6.12 -3.69 -0.20
C ALA A 38 6.64 -2.26 -0.18
N TYR A 39 6.39 -1.57 0.93
CA TYR A 39 6.76 -0.17 1.10
C TYR A 39 7.39 0.06 2.46
N SER A 40 8.24 1.09 2.54
CA SER A 40 8.74 1.57 3.82
C SER A 40 7.57 1.93 4.73
N ASN A 41 7.58 1.44 5.97
CA ASN A 41 6.57 1.76 6.97
C ASN A 41 6.88 3.11 7.66
N PHE A 42 7.42 4.05 6.93
CA PHE A 42 7.82 5.35 7.45
C PHE A 42 7.18 6.45 6.63
N CYS A 43 6.13 7.07 7.17
CA CYS A 43 5.38 8.12 6.47
C CYS A 43 6.29 9.30 6.14
N LEU A 44 6.21 9.79 4.90
CA LEU A 44 7.03 10.89 4.42
C LEU A 44 6.75 12.20 5.14
N HIS A 45 5.55 12.35 5.71
CA HIS A 45 5.16 13.59 6.38
C HIS A 45 5.81 13.74 7.74
N GLN A 46 5.61 12.78 8.65
CA GLN A 46 6.14 12.86 10.02
C GLN A 46 6.70 11.54 10.55
N GLY A 47 7.03 10.61 9.66
CA GLY A 47 7.62 9.35 10.07
C GLY A 47 6.67 8.38 10.76
N GLY A 48 5.36 8.59 10.66
CA GLY A 48 4.37 7.68 11.21
C GLY A 48 4.36 6.33 10.49
N PRO A 49 3.65 5.32 11.04
CA PRO A 49 3.61 3.97 10.47
C PRO A 49 2.69 3.92 9.25
N ALA A 50 3.22 4.31 8.09
CA ALA A 50 2.46 4.50 6.85
C ALA A 50 1.66 3.26 6.42
N CYS A 51 2.14 2.05 6.77
CA CYS A 51 1.54 0.80 6.33
C CYS A 51 0.59 0.18 7.36
N GLU A 52 0.34 0.83 8.48
CA GLU A 52 -0.45 0.25 9.59
C GLU A 52 -1.86 0.83 9.72
N GLY A 53 -2.23 1.76 8.85
CA GLY A 53 -3.57 2.32 8.84
C GLY A 53 -4.54 1.56 7.94
N LEU A 54 -5.63 2.21 7.58
CA LEU A 54 -6.65 1.63 6.72
C LEU A 54 -6.14 1.44 5.30
N THR A 55 -6.67 0.42 4.63
CA THR A 55 -6.65 0.35 3.17
C THR A 55 -8.06 0.70 2.69
N ILE A 56 -8.13 1.59 1.71
CA ILE A 56 -9.42 2.10 1.22
C ILE A 56 -9.36 2.31 -0.29
N ALA A 57 -10.42 1.92 -0.98
CA ALA A 57 -10.55 2.24 -2.40
C ALA A 57 -10.63 3.75 -2.58
N LYS A 58 -10.01 4.25 -3.66
CA LYS A 58 -10.07 5.67 -3.99
C LYS A 58 -11.52 6.11 -4.10
N VAL A 59 -11.85 7.22 -3.46
CA VAL A 59 -13.18 7.82 -3.57
C VAL A 59 -13.19 8.75 -4.79
N GLU A 60 -14.14 8.53 -5.68
CA GLU A 60 -14.31 9.32 -6.89
C GLU A 60 -15.70 9.91 -6.93
N GLU A 61 -15.83 11.07 -7.59
CA GLU A 61 -17.11 11.73 -7.80
C GLU A 61 -17.58 11.51 -9.23
N ARG A 62 -18.81 11.07 -9.39
CA ARG A 62 -19.45 10.97 -10.72
C ARG A 62 -20.11 12.29 -11.04
N LEU A 63 -19.79 12.81 -12.22
CA LEU A 63 -20.38 14.04 -12.73
C LEU A 63 -21.39 13.72 -13.84
N ARG A 64 -22.51 14.44 -13.83
CA ARG A 64 -23.46 14.42 -14.93
C ARG A 64 -22.92 15.26 -16.09
N PRO A 65 -23.51 15.12 -17.30
CA PRO A 65 -23.08 15.93 -18.45
C PRO A 65 -23.12 17.44 -18.19
N ASP A 66 -24.01 17.91 -17.31
CA ASP A 66 -24.09 19.31 -16.90
C ASP A 66 -23.15 19.67 -15.75
N LYS A 67 -22.22 18.76 -15.39
CA LYS A 67 -21.23 18.90 -14.33
C LYS A 67 -21.81 18.93 -12.91
N THR A 68 -23.06 18.53 -12.71
CA THR A 68 -23.60 18.33 -11.37
C THR A 68 -23.19 16.94 -10.83
N SER A 69 -23.00 16.85 -9.51
CA SER A 69 -22.58 15.59 -8.90
C SER A 69 -23.69 14.55 -8.90
N GLN A 70 -23.35 13.31 -9.26
CA GLN A 70 -24.20 12.13 -9.06
C GLN A 70 -23.90 11.42 -7.76
N GLY A 71 -22.98 11.95 -6.96
CA GLY A 71 -22.55 11.36 -5.71
C GLY A 71 -21.15 10.77 -5.78
N LEU A 72 -20.71 10.24 -4.65
CA LEU A 72 -19.40 9.63 -4.51
C LEU A 72 -19.49 8.12 -4.69
N TYR A 73 -18.43 7.51 -5.18
CA TYR A 73 -18.32 6.07 -5.27
C TYR A 73 -16.87 5.63 -5.06
N PHE A 74 -16.69 4.35 -4.73
CA PHE A 74 -15.35 3.78 -4.55
C PHE A 74 -14.83 3.25 -5.88
N SER A 75 -13.57 3.55 -6.18
CA SER A 75 -12.89 3.05 -7.36
C SER A 75 -12.77 1.52 -7.30
N GLU A 76 -13.04 0.85 -8.42
CA GLU A 76 -12.82 -0.60 -8.55
C GLU A 76 -11.37 -0.93 -8.92
N THR A 77 -10.60 0.07 -9.36
CA THR A 77 -9.26 -0.13 -9.92
C THR A 77 -8.14 0.43 -9.05
N GLN A 78 -8.42 1.39 -8.20
CA GLN A 78 -7.40 1.99 -7.34
C GLN A 78 -7.68 1.76 -5.87
N MET A 79 -6.71 1.15 -5.19
CA MET A 79 -6.68 0.98 -3.75
C MET A 79 -5.60 1.87 -3.17
N ASN A 80 -5.89 2.52 -2.05
CA ASN A 80 -4.94 3.34 -1.31
C ASN A 80 -4.73 2.76 0.09
N PHE A 81 -3.58 3.02 0.67
CA PHE A 81 -3.38 2.79 2.10
C PHE A 81 -3.13 4.13 2.80
N VAL A 82 -3.59 4.23 4.03
CA VAL A 82 -3.66 5.50 4.76
C VAL A 82 -2.76 5.42 5.99
N CYS A 83 -1.83 6.36 6.11
CA CYS A 83 -1.04 6.51 7.33
C CYS A 83 -1.97 6.96 8.47
N PRO A 84 -1.97 6.26 9.63
CA PRO A 84 -2.84 6.65 10.74
C PRO A 84 -2.49 8.01 11.36
N TRP A 85 -1.29 8.51 11.08
CA TRP A 85 -0.89 9.86 11.48
C TRP A 85 -1.31 10.84 10.38
N HIS A 86 -2.26 11.71 10.67
CA HIS A 86 -2.75 12.76 9.76
C HIS A 86 -3.46 12.31 8.50
N GLY A 87 -3.73 11.00 8.33
CA GLY A 87 -4.55 10.49 7.23
C GLY A 87 -3.93 10.63 5.83
N MET A 88 -2.61 10.70 5.72
CA MET A 88 -1.96 10.77 4.41
C MET A 88 -2.15 9.48 3.62
N GLU A 89 -2.69 9.59 2.40
CA GLU A 89 -3.01 8.45 1.55
C GLU A 89 -1.91 8.19 0.51
N TYR A 90 -1.64 6.91 0.27
CA TYR A 90 -0.69 6.46 -0.74
C TYR A 90 -1.33 5.45 -1.66
N ASP A 91 -0.98 5.52 -2.95
CA ASP A 91 -1.43 4.57 -3.95
C ASP A 91 -0.79 3.19 -3.69
N MET A 92 -1.61 2.15 -3.57
CA MET A 92 -1.15 0.79 -3.30
C MET A 92 -0.18 0.27 -4.36
N LYS A 93 -0.39 0.60 -5.62
CA LYS A 93 0.41 0.08 -6.73
C LYS A 93 1.73 0.80 -6.92
N THR A 94 1.79 2.08 -6.61
CA THR A 94 2.95 2.93 -6.91
C THR A 94 3.66 3.45 -5.68
N GLY A 95 2.98 3.52 -4.53
CA GLY A 95 3.51 4.14 -3.31
C GLY A 95 3.51 5.67 -3.36
N GLU A 96 2.93 6.25 -4.41
CA GLU A 96 2.85 7.70 -4.55
C GLU A 96 1.83 8.29 -3.58
N CYS A 97 2.17 9.44 -3.00
CA CYS A 97 1.24 10.21 -2.19
C CYS A 97 0.13 10.78 -3.08
N ILE A 98 -1.13 10.58 -2.69
CA ILE A 98 -2.28 10.99 -3.50
C ILE A 98 -2.34 12.52 -3.65
N SER A 99 -2.00 13.25 -2.59
CA SER A 99 -2.04 14.72 -2.62
C SER A 99 -0.84 15.35 -3.35
N ASP A 100 0.26 14.61 -3.51
CA ASP A 100 1.44 15.06 -4.23
C ASP A 100 2.19 13.85 -4.81
N ARG A 101 1.93 13.56 -6.07
CA ARG A 101 2.48 12.38 -6.77
C ARG A 101 4.01 12.40 -6.91
N LYS A 102 4.65 13.52 -6.63
CA LYS A 102 6.12 13.63 -6.60
C LYS A 102 6.71 12.97 -5.37
N MET A 103 5.92 12.84 -4.30
CA MET A 103 6.31 12.18 -3.06
C MET A 103 5.94 10.71 -3.14
N LYS A 104 6.92 9.83 -2.95
CA LYS A 104 6.72 8.38 -2.99
C LYS A 104 7.36 7.74 -1.78
N LEU A 105 6.71 6.72 -1.23
CA LEU A 105 7.35 5.82 -0.27
C LEU A 105 8.36 4.95 -1.01
N LYS A 106 9.44 4.59 -0.32
CA LYS A 106 10.40 3.64 -0.88
C LYS A 106 9.70 2.29 -1.09
N LYS A 107 9.79 1.78 -2.31
CA LYS A 107 9.23 0.48 -2.69
C LYS A 107 10.33 -0.57 -2.65
N TYR A 108 9.98 -1.74 -2.13
CA TYR A 108 10.90 -2.88 -2.06
C TYR A 108 10.44 -3.99 -2.99
N PRO A 109 11.38 -4.69 -3.66
CA PRO A 109 11.02 -5.83 -4.49
C PRO A 109 10.43 -6.98 -3.68
N ILE A 110 9.51 -7.70 -4.29
CA ILE A 110 8.91 -8.92 -3.75
C ILE A 110 9.32 -10.09 -4.64
N ILE A 111 9.70 -11.20 -4.01
CA ILE A 111 9.99 -12.45 -4.69
C ILE A 111 9.03 -13.50 -4.16
N GLU A 112 8.34 -14.19 -5.09
CA GLU A 112 7.48 -15.31 -4.76
C GLU A 112 8.24 -16.61 -5.04
N LYS A 113 8.36 -17.45 -4.02
CA LYS A 113 9.01 -18.76 -4.13
C LYS A 113 8.00 -19.85 -3.76
N GLU A 114 8.38 -21.11 -4.00
CA GLU A 114 7.52 -22.26 -3.69
C GLU A 114 7.12 -22.32 -2.21
N ASP A 115 8.03 -21.91 -1.31
CA ASP A 115 7.79 -21.95 0.13
C ASP A 115 7.20 -20.66 0.69
N GLY A 116 7.04 -19.63 -0.12
CA GLY A 116 6.41 -18.39 0.35
C GLY A 116 6.85 -17.13 -0.36
N VAL A 117 6.53 -16.01 0.28
CA VAL A 117 6.75 -14.65 -0.23
C VAL A 117 7.90 -14.02 0.55
N TYR A 118 8.82 -13.40 -0.17
CA TYR A 118 10.00 -12.74 0.40
C TYR A 118 10.07 -11.28 -0.05
N VAL A 119 10.52 -10.42 0.84
CA VAL A 119 10.85 -9.04 0.49
C VAL A 119 12.37 -8.88 0.45
N VAL A 120 12.85 -8.09 -0.51
CA VAL A 120 14.27 -7.82 -0.69
C VAL A 120 14.60 -6.41 -0.22
N ALA A 121 15.51 -6.31 0.72
CA ALA A 121 15.91 -5.00 1.24
C ALA A 121 17.41 -4.93 1.54
#